data_6dc99200c307f2df1f1677257ad3c981
#
_entry.id   6dc99200c307f2df1f1677257ad3c981
#
_cell.length_a   1.000
_cell.length_b   1.000
_cell.length_c   1.000
_cell.angle_alpha   90.00
_cell.angle_beta   90.00
_cell.angle_gamma   90.00
#
_symmetry.space_group_name_H-M   'P 1'
#
loop_
_entity.id
_entity.type
_entity.pdbx_description
1 polymer ?
#
loop_
_entity_poly.entity_id
_entity_poly.type
_entity_poly.pdbx_seq_one_letter_code
_entity_poly.pdbx_strand_id
1 'polypeptide(L)'
;MEKVLILVIDGCAPEYFTEKTAPHIFRLVKKTGFAKRILCAVPSVTNVNHACILSGKWPEETGVVGNYFYNPETGREGFIEERGYMKAPTILQRCKEAGGKTALLTVKGKILGVYGDGADIGISAQTPDRGQLEQYGLDMPPAIQSGESTQWIIKAAYQCIKIADPDMVYCTTNDYIFHHYAPGHKEAVAQIAAIDEYVEKICTLDPGRQIYITADHGMNQKSTIVNFQSIAERAGFAVYCLPPLKDRYVENHIYQEGGMLYVFLKDKSQAAAFFDFAKNHHHVEQVLPKEEAAEIYHLPAGRIGDYVLFSGKDSAFGEVEGECITTDASRTHGSLHERDIPLVALNPAASEEKYLYNKDIVARLSL
;
A
#
# COMPACT_ATOMS: atom_id res chain seq x y z
N MET A 1 -3.99 -27.19 7.46
CA MET A 1 -3.47 -26.00 6.75
C MET A 1 -2.51 -25.28 7.70
N GLU A 2 -1.39 -24.77 7.20
CA GLU A 2 -0.48 -23.96 8.02
C GLU A 2 -1.13 -22.62 8.35
N LYS A 3 -0.99 -22.16 9.60
CA LYS A 3 -1.57 -20.90 10.04
C LYS A 3 -0.66 -19.74 9.67
N VAL A 4 -1.23 -18.71 9.10
CA VAL A 4 -0.49 -17.54 8.57
C VAL A 4 -1.07 -16.23 9.11
N LEU A 5 -0.18 -15.31 9.46
CA LEU A 5 -0.49 -13.88 9.65
C LEU A 5 0.33 -13.06 8.65
N ILE A 6 -0.33 -12.28 7.83
CA ILE A 6 0.29 -11.24 7.00
C ILE A 6 -0.09 -9.89 7.62
N LEU A 7 0.90 -9.19 8.14
CA LEU A 7 0.77 -7.85 8.72
C LEU A 7 1.38 -6.83 7.77
N VAL A 8 0.56 -5.94 7.24
CA VAL A 8 0.99 -4.84 6.38
C VAL A 8 0.98 -3.55 7.19
N ILE A 9 2.15 -2.96 7.37
CA ILE A 9 2.33 -1.66 8.02
C ILE A 9 2.29 -0.60 6.93
N ASP A 10 1.11 -0.04 6.68
CA ASP A 10 0.85 0.92 5.61
C ASP A 10 1.84 2.10 5.66
N GLY A 11 2.52 2.38 4.55
CA GLY A 11 3.47 3.47 4.39
C GLY A 11 4.83 3.29 5.10
N CYS A 12 5.15 2.10 5.58
CA CYS A 12 6.36 1.87 6.37
C CYS A 12 7.62 1.70 5.50
N ALA A 13 8.45 2.73 5.42
CA ALA A 13 9.79 2.60 4.86
C ALA A 13 10.71 1.79 5.79
N PRO A 14 11.79 1.14 5.26
CA PRO A 14 12.69 0.33 6.08
C PRO A 14 13.34 1.07 7.25
N GLU A 15 13.50 2.38 7.14
CA GLU A 15 14.10 3.25 8.16
C GLU A 15 13.25 3.36 9.43
N TYR A 16 11.92 3.12 9.34
CA TYR A 16 11.04 3.08 10.52
C TYR A 16 11.17 1.76 11.28
N PHE A 17 11.42 0.65 10.56
CA PHE A 17 11.34 -0.70 11.10
C PHE A 17 12.74 -1.30 11.28
N THR A 18 13.32 -1.11 12.44
CA THR A 18 14.70 -1.47 12.76
C THR A 18 14.80 -2.29 14.06
N GLU A 19 15.95 -2.91 14.32
CA GLU A 19 16.20 -3.63 15.59
C GLU A 19 16.02 -2.73 16.83
N LYS A 20 16.24 -1.41 16.68
CA LYS A 20 16.02 -0.44 17.77
C LYS A 20 14.54 -0.16 18.04
N THR A 21 13.72 -0.12 16.98
CA THR A 21 12.28 0.21 17.08
C THR A 21 11.40 -1.02 17.31
N ALA A 22 11.87 -2.23 16.94
CA ALA A 22 11.17 -3.50 17.06
C ALA A 22 12.06 -4.61 17.67
N PRO A 23 12.60 -4.44 18.89
CA PRO A 23 13.60 -5.36 19.45
C PRO A 23 13.09 -6.79 19.67
N HIS A 24 11.80 -6.97 19.98
CA HIS A 24 11.23 -8.31 20.21
C HIS A 24 11.15 -9.09 18.89
N ILE A 25 10.65 -8.46 17.83
CA ILE A 25 10.56 -9.04 16.49
C ILE A 25 11.95 -9.43 15.99
N PHE A 26 12.94 -8.54 16.09
CA PHE A 26 14.31 -8.86 15.64
C PHE A 26 15.00 -9.94 16.47
N ARG A 27 14.63 -10.08 17.75
CA ARG A 27 15.05 -11.24 18.57
C ARG A 27 14.44 -12.55 18.07
N LEU A 28 13.17 -12.54 17.64
CA LEU A 28 12.49 -13.70 17.05
C LEU A 28 13.08 -14.06 15.69
N VAL A 29 13.37 -13.06 14.85
CA VAL A 29 14.08 -13.24 13.55
C VAL A 29 15.34 -14.07 13.69
N LYS A 30 16.18 -13.78 14.71
CA LYS A 30 17.42 -14.53 14.98
C LYS A 30 17.20 -16.02 15.31
N LYS A 31 15.96 -16.42 15.63
CA LYS A 31 15.62 -17.79 16.03
C LYS A 31 14.94 -18.58 14.92
N THR A 32 13.99 -17.96 14.23
CA THR A 32 13.05 -18.68 13.36
C THR A 32 12.83 -18.04 11.99
N GLY A 33 13.58 -16.99 11.62
CA GLY A 33 13.26 -16.27 10.41
C GLY A 33 14.39 -15.42 9.85
N PHE A 34 14.00 -14.45 9.04
CA PHE A 34 14.88 -13.45 8.44
C PHE A 34 14.23 -12.07 8.39
N ALA A 35 15.05 -11.05 8.20
CA ALA A 35 14.61 -9.67 7.93
C ALA A 35 15.44 -9.10 6.78
N LYS A 36 14.79 -8.49 5.80
CA LYS A 36 15.45 -7.89 4.63
C LYS A 36 14.64 -6.73 4.05
N ARG A 37 15.23 -6.03 3.08
CA ARG A 37 14.51 -5.10 2.20
C ARG A 37 14.02 -5.86 0.96
N ILE A 38 12.81 -5.53 0.54
CA ILE A 38 12.19 -6.00 -0.70
C ILE A 38 11.55 -4.82 -1.42
N LEU A 39 11.02 -5.04 -2.61
CA LEU A 39 10.34 -4.01 -3.37
C LEU A 39 8.82 -4.20 -3.33
N CYS A 40 8.09 -3.10 -3.31
CA CYS A 40 6.68 -3.11 -3.67
C CYS A 40 6.48 -2.99 -5.19
N ALA A 41 5.28 -3.27 -5.67
CA ALA A 41 4.90 -3.05 -7.07
C ALA A 41 4.79 -1.54 -7.39
N VAL A 42 4.82 -1.20 -8.67
CA VAL A 42 4.59 0.15 -9.18
C VAL A 42 3.15 0.26 -9.68
N PRO A 43 2.46 1.38 -9.39
CA PRO A 43 2.85 2.47 -8.48
C PRO A 43 2.96 2.02 -7.02
N SER A 44 3.83 2.69 -6.25
CA SER A 44 3.95 2.48 -4.80
C SER A 44 2.77 3.10 -4.05
N VAL A 45 1.59 2.52 -4.25
CA VAL A 45 0.27 3.01 -3.83
C VAL A 45 -0.52 1.90 -3.15
N THR A 46 -1.27 2.25 -2.11
CA THR A 46 -1.96 1.33 -1.20
C THR A 46 -2.77 0.25 -1.92
N ASN A 47 -3.77 0.61 -2.74
CA ASN A 47 -4.63 -0.41 -3.36
C ASN A 47 -3.86 -1.34 -4.29
N VAL A 48 -2.90 -0.81 -5.08
CA VAL A 48 -2.09 -1.64 -6.00
C VAL A 48 -1.34 -2.72 -5.23
N ASN A 49 -0.69 -2.32 -4.13
CA ASN A 49 0.15 -3.22 -3.37
C ASN A 49 -0.64 -4.17 -2.48
N HIS A 50 -1.78 -3.76 -1.92
CA HIS A 50 -2.69 -4.71 -1.28
C HIS A 50 -3.21 -5.77 -2.27
N ALA A 51 -3.57 -5.38 -3.51
CA ALA A 51 -3.96 -6.33 -4.55
C ALA A 51 -2.83 -7.33 -4.86
N CYS A 52 -1.59 -6.84 -5.01
CA CYS A 52 -0.43 -7.67 -5.28
C CYS A 52 -0.11 -8.61 -4.11
N ILE A 53 -0.09 -8.13 -2.88
CA ILE A 53 0.16 -8.95 -1.68
C ILE A 53 -0.92 -10.03 -1.54
N LEU A 54 -2.20 -9.66 -1.60
CA LEU A 54 -3.32 -10.57 -1.37
C LEU A 54 -3.48 -11.64 -2.45
N SER A 55 -3.07 -11.36 -3.70
CA SER A 55 -3.20 -12.33 -4.79
C SER A 55 -1.92 -13.12 -5.09
N GLY A 56 -0.75 -12.55 -4.77
CA GLY A 56 0.54 -13.04 -5.25
C GLY A 56 0.82 -12.72 -6.72
N LYS A 57 0.08 -11.75 -7.31
CA LYS A 57 0.07 -11.41 -8.72
C LYS A 57 0.51 -9.97 -8.96
N TRP A 58 0.91 -9.68 -10.21
CA TRP A 58 1.25 -8.33 -10.64
C TRP A 58 0.01 -7.48 -10.96
N PRO A 59 0.14 -6.13 -11.07
CA PRO A 59 -0.96 -5.25 -11.46
C PRO A 59 -1.63 -5.62 -12.78
N GLU A 60 -0.90 -6.13 -13.77
CA GLU A 60 -1.44 -6.60 -15.06
C GLU A 60 -2.47 -7.72 -14.89
N GLU A 61 -2.28 -8.58 -13.88
CA GLU A 61 -3.19 -9.70 -13.57
C GLU A 61 -4.31 -9.26 -12.62
N THR A 62 -4.00 -8.41 -11.63
CA THR A 62 -5.01 -7.90 -10.67
C THR A 62 -5.91 -6.86 -11.29
N GLY A 63 -5.43 -6.10 -12.26
CA GLY A 63 -6.11 -4.98 -12.89
C GLY A 63 -6.17 -3.71 -12.04
N VAL A 64 -5.58 -3.68 -10.84
CA VAL A 64 -5.58 -2.53 -9.94
C VAL A 64 -4.38 -1.64 -10.27
N VAL A 65 -4.62 -0.37 -10.64
CA VAL A 65 -3.60 0.56 -11.14
C VAL A 65 -3.42 1.81 -10.26
N GLY A 66 -4.18 1.95 -9.22
CA GLY A 66 -4.14 3.12 -8.31
C GLY A 66 -5.18 3.01 -7.20
N ASN A 67 -5.32 4.06 -6.40
CA ASN A 67 -6.47 4.26 -5.51
C ASN A 67 -7.66 4.84 -6.28
N TYR A 68 -7.38 5.44 -7.44
CA TYR A 68 -8.33 6.07 -8.34
C TYR A 68 -8.09 5.58 -9.77
N PHE A 69 -9.15 5.50 -10.57
CA PHE A 69 -9.09 5.09 -11.97
C PHE A 69 -9.79 6.09 -12.89
N TYR A 70 -9.35 6.12 -14.13
CA TYR A 70 -10.00 6.81 -15.24
C TYR A 70 -10.06 5.87 -16.46
N ASN A 71 -11.23 5.78 -17.08
CA ASN A 71 -11.41 5.05 -18.34
C ASN A 71 -11.67 6.07 -19.46
N PRO A 72 -10.70 6.27 -20.38
CA PRO A 72 -10.81 7.29 -21.43
C PRO A 72 -11.89 6.98 -22.48
N GLU A 73 -12.30 5.71 -22.66
CA GLU A 73 -13.32 5.33 -23.62
C GLU A 73 -14.73 5.70 -23.15
N THR A 74 -14.98 5.59 -21.86
CA THR A 74 -16.31 5.82 -21.28
C THR A 74 -16.39 7.14 -20.50
N GLY A 75 -15.27 7.80 -20.23
CA GLY A 75 -15.18 8.95 -19.33
C GLY A 75 -15.45 8.63 -17.86
N ARG A 76 -15.59 7.35 -17.48
CA ARG A 76 -15.82 6.96 -16.10
C ARG A 76 -14.53 7.06 -15.29
N GLU A 77 -14.65 7.66 -14.12
CA GLU A 77 -13.56 7.74 -13.14
C GLU A 77 -14.09 7.58 -11.72
N GLY A 78 -13.23 7.24 -10.77
CA GLY A 78 -13.65 7.12 -9.37
C GLY A 78 -12.61 6.44 -8.48
N PHE A 79 -12.90 6.48 -7.18
CA PHE A 79 -12.11 5.75 -6.19
C PHE A 79 -12.37 4.25 -6.27
N ILE A 80 -11.30 3.45 -6.08
CA ILE A 80 -11.40 1.99 -6.02
C ILE A 80 -11.65 1.60 -4.56
N GLU A 81 -12.94 1.45 -4.20
CA GLU A 81 -13.37 1.19 -2.83
C GLU A 81 -14.41 0.06 -2.74
N GLU A 82 -14.83 -0.48 -3.88
CA GLU A 82 -15.87 -1.50 -3.97
C GLU A 82 -15.35 -2.81 -4.52
N ARG A 83 -16.06 -3.89 -4.20
CA ARG A 83 -15.79 -5.24 -4.71
C ARG A 83 -15.93 -5.30 -6.24
N GLY A 84 -15.27 -6.30 -6.83
CA GLY A 84 -15.37 -6.59 -8.26
C GLY A 84 -14.44 -5.79 -9.16
N TYR A 85 -13.65 -4.84 -8.62
CA TYR A 85 -12.63 -4.15 -9.40
C TYR A 85 -11.39 -5.04 -9.65
N MET A 86 -10.95 -5.75 -8.61
CA MET A 86 -9.84 -6.69 -8.68
C MET A 86 -10.26 -7.95 -9.46
N LYS A 87 -9.40 -8.40 -10.39
CA LYS A 87 -9.68 -9.54 -11.27
C LYS A 87 -9.15 -10.87 -10.74
N ALA A 88 -8.06 -10.83 -9.97
CA ALA A 88 -7.43 -12.04 -9.43
C ALA A 88 -8.03 -12.43 -8.08
N PRO A 89 -8.18 -13.73 -7.76
CA PRO A 89 -8.63 -14.17 -6.44
C PRO A 89 -7.59 -13.86 -5.37
N THR A 90 -8.06 -13.48 -4.19
CA THR A 90 -7.22 -13.24 -3.01
C THR A 90 -6.83 -14.55 -2.33
N ILE A 91 -5.80 -14.51 -1.48
CA ILE A 91 -5.43 -15.63 -0.61
C ILE A 91 -6.57 -16.00 0.34
N LEU A 92 -7.42 -15.04 0.74
CA LEU A 92 -8.59 -15.29 1.59
C LEU A 92 -9.61 -16.17 0.87
N GLN A 93 -9.93 -15.85 -0.39
CA GLN A 93 -10.83 -16.67 -1.21
C GLN A 93 -10.28 -18.08 -1.41
N ARG A 94 -8.99 -18.20 -1.79
CA ARG A 94 -8.33 -19.49 -2.00
C ARG A 94 -8.27 -20.33 -0.72
N CYS A 95 -7.95 -19.70 0.42
CA CYS A 95 -7.92 -20.38 1.73
C CYS A 95 -9.32 -20.87 2.11
N LYS A 96 -10.35 -20.07 1.92
CA LYS A 96 -11.74 -20.46 2.18
C LYS A 96 -12.21 -21.60 1.28
N GLU A 97 -11.88 -21.56 -0.01
CA GLU A 97 -12.15 -22.64 -0.97
C GLU A 97 -11.48 -23.95 -0.57
N ALA A 98 -10.31 -23.88 0.06
CA ALA A 98 -9.60 -25.03 0.62
C ALA A 98 -10.14 -25.47 1.99
N GLY A 99 -11.21 -24.85 2.52
CA GLY A 99 -11.86 -25.18 3.78
C GLY A 99 -11.25 -24.51 5.01
N GLY A 100 -10.30 -23.57 4.83
CA GLY A 100 -9.69 -22.80 5.92
C GLY A 100 -10.56 -21.65 6.38
N LYS A 101 -10.36 -21.23 7.63
CA LYS A 101 -10.97 -20.07 8.26
C LYS A 101 -10.13 -18.81 8.06
N THR A 102 -10.74 -17.72 7.66
CA THR A 102 -10.04 -16.52 7.22
C THR A 102 -10.46 -15.28 8.00
N ALA A 103 -9.53 -14.33 8.14
CA ALA A 103 -9.81 -13.03 8.75
C ALA A 103 -9.11 -11.91 7.96
N LEU A 104 -9.82 -10.79 7.77
CA LEU A 104 -9.27 -9.52 7.29
C LEU A 104 -9.56 -8.42 8.31
N LEU A 105 -8.51 -7.82 8.84
CA LEU A 105 -8.57 -6.73 9.79
C LEU A 105 -7.88 -5.49 9.22
N THR A 106 -8.53 -4.34 9.30
CA THR A 106 -8.00 -3.11 8.68
C THR A 106 -8.41 -1.86 9.43
N VAL A 107 -7.55 -0.85 9.41
CA VAL A 107 -7.96 0.48 9.87
C VAL A 107 -8.85 1.15 8.82
N LYS A 108 -8.44 1.12 7.54
CA LYS A 108 -9.15 1.76 6.41
C LYS A 108 -10.24 0.83 5.85
N GLY A 109 -11.51 1.20 6.01
CA GLY A 109 -12.67 0.39 5.56
C GLY A 109 -12.66 0.03 4.07
N LYS A 110 -12.03 0.85 3.22
CA LYS A 110 -11.87 0.57 1.78
C LYS A 110 -11.17 -0.78 1.51
N ILE A 111 -10.23 -1.19 2.35
CA ILE A 111 -9.51 -2.46 2.18
C ILE A 111 -10.48 -3.64 2.36
N LEU A 112 -11.33 -3.58 3.39
CA LEU A 112 -12.38 -4.58 3.58
C LEU A 112 -13.42 -4.52 2.44
N GLY A 113 -13.75 -3.31 1.97
CA GLY A 113 -14.67 -3.10 0.84
C GLY A 113 -14.19 -3.75 -0.45
N VAL A 114 -12.93 -3.58 -0.81
CA VAL A 114 -12.36 -4.08 -2.09
C VAL A 114 -11.94 -5.55 -2.00
N TYR A 115 -11.31 -5.97 -0.88
CA TYR A 115 -10.61 -7.25 -0.76
C TYR A 115 -11.24 -8.23 0.23
N GLY A 116 -12.37 -7.87 0.86
CA GLY A 116 -13.00 -8.67 1.90
C GLY A 116 -13.70 -9.95 1.42
N ASP A 117 -13.74 -10.20 0.11
CA ASP A 117 -14.27 -11.46 -0.40
C ASP A 117 -13.42 -12.64 0.07
N GLY A 118 -14.10 -13.66 0.61
CA GLY A 118 -13.44 -14.81 1.22
C GLY A 118 -13.09 -14.64 2.70
N ALA A 119 -13.25 -13.46 3.31
CA ALA A 119 -13.06 -13.28 4.75
C ALA A 119 -14.29 -13.79 5.54
N ASP A 120 -14.07 -14.74 6.46
CA ASP A 120 -15.09 -15.17 7.42
C ASP A 120 -15.25 -14.17 8.58
N ILE A 121 -14.16 -13.48 8.91
CA ILE A 121 -14.10 -12.43 9.94
C ILE A 121 -13.59 -11.16 9.27
N GLY A 122 -14.39 -10.09 9.26
CA GLY A 122 -14.01 -8.79 8.73
C GLY A 122 -14.10 -7.72 9.81
N ILE A 123 -12.98 -7.17 10.30
CA ILE A 123 -12.95 -6.12 11.32
C ILE A 123 -12.37 -4.84 10.72
N SER A 124 -13.10 -3.73 10.84
CA SER A 124 -12.66 -2.41 10.38
C SER A 124 -12.77 -1.38 11.50
N ALA A 125 -11.70 -0.62 11.73
CA ALA A 125 -11.75 0.51 12.66
C ALA A 125 -12.64 1.64 12.14
N GLN A 126 -12.69 1.85 10.83
CA GLN A 126 -13.51 2.89 10.21
C GLN A 126 -15.02 2.58 10.26
N THR A 127 -15.38 1.30 10.17
CA THR A 127 -16.79 0.83 10.16
C THR A 127 -16.96 -0.30 11.17
N PRO A 128 -16.91 0.01 12.49
CA PRO A 128 -16.94 -1.01 13.54
C PRO A 128 -18.32 -1.66 13.63
N ASP A 129 -18.34 -2.98 13.77
CA ASP A 129 -19.52 -3.76 14.11
C ASP A 129 -19.54 -4.07 15.61
N ARG A 130 -20.60 -3.65 16.33
CA ARG A 130 -20.70 -3.79 17.79
C ARG A 130 -20.69 -5.25 18.23
N GLY A 131 -21.34 -6.14 17.49
CA GLY A 131 -21.36 -7.56 17.82
C GLY A 131 -19.98 -8.19 17.74
N GLN A 132 -19.20 -7.81 16.72
CA GLN A 132 -17.80 -8.24 16.63
C GLN A 132 -16.92 -7.64 17.72
N LEU A 133 -17.13 -6.37 18.10
CA LEU A 133 -16.39 -5.75 19.19
C LEU A 133 -16.61 -6.51 20.52
N GLU A 134 -17.86 -6.83 20.85
CA GLU A 134 -18.21 -7.64 22.01
C GLU A 134 -17.62 -9.04 21.94
N GLN A 135 -17.76 -9.72 20.79
CA GLN A 135 -17.25 -11.07 20.55
C GLN A 135 -15.75 -11.18 20.79
N TYR A 136 -14.97 -10.18 20.36
CA TYR A 136 -13.52 -10.17 20.48
C TYR A 136 -12.98 -9.37 21.67
N GLY A 137 -13.84 -8.84 22.53
CA GLY A 137 -13.46 -8.05 23.70
C GLY A 137 -12.69 -6.78 23.34
N LEU A 138 -13.17 -6.08 22.31
CA LEU A 138 -12.58 -4.86 21.79
C LEU A 138 -13.38 -3.64 22.21
N ASP A 139 -12.68 -2.58 22.60
CA ASP A 139 -13.27 -1.27 22.79
C ASP A 139 -13.66 -0.65 21.44
N MET A 140 -14.47 0.40 21.46
CA MET A 140 -14.70 1.23 20.26
C MET A 140 -13.35 1.71 19.69
N PRO A 141 -13.15 1.64 18.37
CA PRO A 141 -11.92 2.11 17.76
C PRO A 141 -11.75 3.62 17.91
N PRO A 142 -10.50 4.10 18.03
CA PRO A 142 -10.20 5.52 17.97
C PRO A 142 -10.40 6.07 16.53
N ALA A 143 -10.20 7.37 16.36
CA ALA A 143 -10.21 7.98 15.03
C ALA A 143 -9.20 7.28 14.11
N ILE A 144 -9.58 7.00 12.86
CA ILE A 144 -8.70 6.30 11.91
C ILE A 144 -7.44 7.12 11.57
N GLN A 145 -7.52 8.43 11.65
CA GLN A 145 -6.41 9.37 11.49
C GLN A 145 -5.68 9.59 12.82
N SER A 146 -5.15 8.52 13.39
CA SER A 146 -4.38 8.56 14.64
C SER A 146 -3.42 7.37 14.73
N GLY A 147 -2.38 7.48 15.56
CA GLY A 147 -1.48 6.36 15.87
C GLY A 147 -2.16 5.27 16.69
N GLU A 148 -3.14 5.64 17.51
CA GLU A 148 -3.92 4.73 18.35
C GLU A 148 -4.74 3.74 17.52
N SER A 149 -5.14 4.12 16.29
CA SER A 149 -5.88 3.22 15.39
C SER A 149 -5.02 2.03 14.94
N THR A 150 -3.71 2.24 14.76
CA THR A 150 -2.76 1.15 14.51
C THR A 150 -2.63 0.23 15.71
N GLN A 151 -2.50 0.77 16.93
CA GLN A 151 -2.43 -0.05 18.14
C GLN A 151 -3.71 -0.86 18.32
N TRP A 152 -4.86 -0.24 18.04
CA TRP A 152 -6.16 -0.88 18.15
C TRP A 152 -6.31 -2.06 17.18
N ILE A 153 -5.96 -1.90 15.91
CA ILE A 153 -6.12 -2.98 14.92
C ILE A 153 -5.18 -4.14 15.17
N ILE A 154 -3.96 -3.91 15.67
CA ILE A 154 -3.03 -4.98 16.06
C ILE A 154 -3.54 -5.71 17.31
N LYS A 155 -4.10 -5.00 18.31
CA LYS A 155 -4.83 -5.61 19.43
C LYS A 155 -5.99 -6.47 18.92
N ALA A 156 -6.75 -5.99 17.95
CA ALA A 156 -7.84 -6.74 17.34
C ALA A 156 -7.35 -8.02 16.64
N ALA A 157 -6.23 -7.97 15.92
CA ALA A 157 -5.62 -9.14 15.33
C ALA A 157 -5.20 -10.19 16.38
N TYR A 158 -4.57 -9.76 17.47
CA TYR A 158 -4.24 -10.64 18.59
C TYR A 158 -5.49 -11.31 19.19
N GLN A 159 -6.55 -10.53 19.46
CA GLN A 159 -7.79 -11.07 20.02
C GLN A 159 -8.51 -12.01 19.05
N CYS A 160 -8.53 -11.68 17.76
CA CYS A 160 -9.08 -12.54 16.71
C CYS A 160 -8.34 -13.89 16.66
N ILE A 161 -7.01 -13.90 16.67
CA ILE A 161 -6.20 -15.12 16.71
C ILE A 161 -6.48 -15.91 17.98
N LYS A 162 -6.52 -15.24 19.14
CA LYS A 162 -6.75 -15.87 20.45
C LYS A 162 -8.12 -16.56 20.59
N ILE A 163 -9.16 -15.95 20.03
CA ILE A 163 -10.56 -16.38 20.24
C ILE A 163 -11.05 -17.26 19.11
N ALA A 164 -10.76 -16.88 17.86
CA ALA A 164 -11.31 -17.53 16.67
C ALA A 164 -10.32 -18.42 15.94
N ASP A 165 -9.02 -18.23 16.18
CA ASP A 165 -7.89 -18.99 15.64
C ASP A 165 -7.99 -19.25 14.12
N PRO A 166 -8.11 -18.21 13.28
CA PRO A 166 -8.21 -18.41 11.84
C PRO A 166 -6.90 -18.93 11.24
N ASP A 167 -7.02 -19.72 10.15
CA ASP A 167 -5.87 -20.24 9.41
C ASP A 167 -5.13 -19.14 8.67
N MET A 168 -5.86 -18.20 8.05
CA MET A 168 -5.31 -17.06 7.34
C MET A 168 -5.78 -15.75 7.95
N VAL A 169 -4.84 -14.91 8.38
CA VAL A 169 -5.09 -13.56 8.90
C VAL A 169 -4.36 -12.55 8.04
N TYR A 170 -5.09 -11.60 7.48
CA TYR A 170 -4.55 -10.42 6.84
C TYR A 170 -4.89 -9.19 7.70
N CYS A 171 -3.87 -8.51 8.20
CA CYS A 171 -4.05 -7.33 9.05
C CYS A 171 -3.29 -6.15 8.45
N THR A 172 -3.95 -4.99 8.33
CA THR A 172 -3.30 -3.78 7.82
C THR A 172 -3.59 -2.56 8.68
N THR A 173 -2.57 -1.73 8.88
CA THR A 173 -2.61 -0.50 9.64
C THR A 173 -3.07 0.68 8.77
N ASN A 174 -2.73 1.92 9.17
CA ASN A 174 -2.79 3.10 8.31
C ASN A 174 -1.42 3.80 8.27
N ASP A 175 -1.28 4.70 7.31
CA ASP A 175 -0.08 5.48 7.02
C ASP A 175 -0.08 6.89 7.66
N TYR A 176 -1.13 7.27 8.42
CA TYR A 176 -1.30 8.60 8.98
C TYR A 176 -0.04 9.12 9.69
N ILE A 177 0.54 8.30 10.58
CA ILE A 177 1.75 8.68 11.34
C ILE A 177 2.94 8.93 10.42
N PHE A 178 3.12 8.14 9.36
CA PHE A 178 4.26 8.27 8.46
C PHE A 178 4.12 9.42 7.46
N HIS A 179 2.90 9.86 7.17
CA HIS A 179 2.65 11.12 6.46
C HIS A 179 3.06 12.35 7.28
N HIS A 180 3.02 12.27 8.61
CA HIS A 180 3.30 13.41 9.49
C HIS A 180 4.71 13.37 10.10
N TYR A 181 5.28 12.18 10.32
CA TYR A 181 6.49 12.02 11.14
C TYR A 181 7.56 11.21 10.42
N ALA A 182 8.78 11.76 10.39
CA ALA A 182 9.97 11.10 9.84
C ALA A 182 10.42 9.91 10.71
N PRO A 183 11.26 8.99 10.18
CA PRO A 183 11.89 7.94 10.96
C PRO A 183 12.63 8.52 12.18
N GLY A 184 12.45 7.85 13.34
CA GLY A 184 13.04 8.28 14.61
C GLY A 184 12.21 9.30 15.40
N HIS A 185 11.16 9.86 14.82
CA HIS A 185 10.21 10.68 15.61
C HIS A 185 9.47 9.82 16.63
N LYS A 186 9.22 10.37 17.82
CA LYS A 186 8.63 9.62 18.95
C LYS A 186 7.31 8.92 18.61
N GLU A 187 6.44 9.57 17.82
CA GLU A 187 5.15 9.00 17.41
C GLU A 187 5.33 7.79 16.47
N ALA A 188 6.26 7.90 15.50
CA ALA A 188 6.57 6.79 14.61
C ALA A 188 7.22 5.61 15.37
N VAL A 189 8.12 5.90 16.32
CA VAL A 189 8.73 4.88 17.18
C VAL A 189 7.68 4.21 18.05
N ALA A 190 6.75 4.96 18.65
CA ALA A 190 5.66 4.42 19.47
C ALA A 190 4.74 3.48 18.68
N GLN A 191 4.42 3.84 17.43
CA GLN A 191 3.62 2.98 16.56
C GLN A 191 4.31 1.63 16.29
N ILE A 192 5.59 1.64 15.93
CA ILE A 192 6.36 0.41 15.69
C ILE A 192 6.52 -0.41 16.98
N ALA A 193 6.75 0.24 18.12
CA ALA A 193 6.86 -0.44 19.41
C ALA A 193 5.56 -1.16 19.80
N ALA A 194 4.40 -0.58 19.53
CA ALA A 194 3.11 -1.24 19.76
C ALA A 194 2.93 -2.49 18.86
N ILE A 195 3.36 -2.42 17.62
CA ILE A 195 3.37 -3.57 16.70
C ILE A 195 4.31 -4.66 17.25
N ASP A 196 5.51 -4.29 17.67
CA ASP A 196 6.52 -5.20 18.24
C ASP A 196 5.99 -5.98 19.45
N GLU A 197 5.31 -5.28 20.38
CA GLU A 197 4.69 -5.88 21.56
C GLU A 197 3.61 -6.91 21.19
N TYR A 198 2.70 -6.57 20.29
CA TYR A 198 1.61 -7.48 19.96
C TYR A 198 2.08 -8.66 19.08
N VAL A 199 3.07 -8.48 18.22
CA VAL A 199 3.67 -9.60 17.48
C VAL A 199 4.34 -10.59 18.45
N GLU A 200 5.04 -10.12 19.49
CA GLU A 200 5.58 -10.99 20.53
C GLU A 200 4.49 -11.79 21.24
N LYS A 201 3.36 -11.14 21.59
CA LYS A 201 2.21 -11.82 22.19
C LYS A 201 1.61 -12.88 21.26
N ILE A 202 1.50 -12.60 19.96
CA ILE A 202 1.00 -13.55 18.96
C ILE A 202 1.96 -14.75 18.85
N CYS A 203 3.27 -14.52 18.75
CA CYS A 203 4.27 -15.60 18.70
C CYS A 203 4.30 -16.45 19.99
N THR A 204 3.99 -15.83 21.13
CA THR A 204 3.88 -16.57 22.40
C THR A 204 2.62 -17.44 22.43
N LEU A 205 1.51 -16.93 21.87
CA LEU A 205 0.23 -17.65 21.80
C LEU A 205 0.28 -18.81 20.81
N ASP A 206 0.89 -18.60 19.64
CA ASP A 206 1.00 -19.58 18.54
C ASP A 206 2.42 -19.55 17.94
N PRO A 207 3.37 -20.26 18.57
CA PRO A 207 4.78 -20.23 18.12
C PRO A 207 5.04 -20.82 16.73
N GLY A 208 4.11 -21.64 16.22
CA GLY A 208 4.21 -22.29 14.91
C GLY A 208 3.63 -21.47 13.76
N ARG A 209 2.89 -20.40 14.03
CA ARG A 209 2.29 -19.56 13.01
C ARG A 209 3.34 -18.90 12.14
N GLN A 210 3.18 -18.97 10.82
CA GLN A 210 3.96 -18.18 9.90
C GLN A 210 3.55 -16.71 10.02
N ILE A 211 4.51 -15.81 10.22
CA ILE A 211 4.22 -14.37 10.33
C ILE A 211 5.07 -13.64 9.31
N TYR A 212 4.41 -12.88 8.44
CA TYR A 212 5.03 -11.98 7.48
C TYR A 212 4.64 -10.55 7.84
N ILE A 213 5.65 -9.72 8.12
CA ILE A 213 5.47 -8.27 8.39
C ILE A 213 6.12 -7.53 7.24
N THR A 214 5.34 -6.72 6.53
CA THR A 214 5.81 -5.95 5.38
C THR A 214 5.09 -4.60 5.33
N ALA A 215 5.33 -3.84 4.26
CA ALA A 215 4.57 -2.65 3.92
C ALA A 215 4.01 -2.77 2.49
N ASP A 216 3.02 -1.97 2.19
CA ASP A 216 2.50 -1.80 0.83
C ASP A 216 3.35 -0.82 0.01
N HIS A 217 3.93 0.20 0.66
CA HIS A 217 4.90 1.15 0.11
C HIS A 217 5.72 1.80 1.24
N GLY A 218 6.75 2.53 0.85
CA GLY A 218 7.50 3.42 1.74
C GLY A 218 6.92 4.83 1.79
N MET A 219 7.68 5.77 2.38
CA MET A 219 7.27 7.15 2.57
C MET A 219 8.48 8.09 2.54
N ASN A 220 8.41 9.16 1.76
CA ASN A 220 9.46 10.17 1.68
C ASN A 220 8.95 11.59 1.93
N GLN A 221 9.85 12.44 2.47
CA GLN A 221 9.65 13.88 2.51
C GLN A 221 9.68 14.42 1.09
N LYS A 222 8.78 15.37 0.78
CA LYS A 222 8.76 16.12 -0.48
C LYS A 222 8.89 17.61 -0.18
N SER A 223 9.79 18.28 -0.90
CA SER A 223 10.01 19.72 -0.78
C SER A 223 9.30 20.54 -1.86
N THR A 224 8.84 19.89 -2.93
CA THR A 224 8.18 20.54 -4.06
C THR A 224 6.97 19.73 -4.51
N ILE A 225 5.81 20.39 -4.61
CA ILE A 225 4.61 19.83 -5.22
C ILE A 225 4.37 20.52 -6.56
N VAL A 226 4.22 19.75 -7.63
CA VAL A 226 4.22 20.20 -9.02
C VAL A 226 2.85 19.95 -9.66
N ASN A 227 2.19 20.98 -10.13
CA ASN A 227 0.98 20.87 -10.93
C ASN A 227 1.33 20.65 -12.41
N PHE A 228 1.67 19.40 -12.75
CA PHE A 228 2.07 19.08 -14.11
C PHE A 228 0.94 19.22 -15.13
N GLN A 229 -0.33 19.10 -14.71
CA GLN A 229 -1.51 19.42 -15.55
C GLN A 229 -1.43 20.86 -16.04
N SER A 230 -1.24 21.81 -15.15
CA SER A 230 -1.15 23.26 -15.47
C SER A 230 0.07 23.55 -16.36
N ILE A 231 1.21 22.94 -16.07
CA ILE A 231 2.46 23.08 -16.86
C ILE A 231 2.24 22.62 -18.29
N ALA A 232 1.68 21.41 -18.50
CA ALA A 232 1.43 20.86 -19.81
C ALA A 232 0.40 21.67 -20.63
N GLU A 233 -0.68 22.12 -19.98
CA GLU A 233 -1.70 22.96 -20.63
C GLU A 233 -1.16 24.31 -21.06
N ARG A 234 -0.33 24.97 -20.25
CA ARG A 234 0.36 26.22 -20.63
C ARG A 234 1.34 26.04 -21.80
N ALA A 235 1.95 24.85 -21.92
CA ALA A 235 2.77 24.49 -23.05
C ALA A 235 1.96 24.12 -24.31
N GLY A 236 0.63 24.17 -24.24
CA GLY A 236 -0.27 23.91 -25.39
C GLY A 236 -0.69 22.45 -25.57
N PHE A 237 -0.45 21.59 -24.60
CA PHE A 237 -0.86 20.19 -24.66
C PHE A 237 -2.27 19.97 -24.13
N ALA A 238 -3.08 19.25 -24.86
CA ALA A 238 -4.42 18.82 -24.43
C ALA A 238 -4.32 17.49 -23.68
N VAL A 239 -4.17 17.54 -22.36
CA VAL A 239 -3.92 16.35 -21.52
C VAL A 239 -4.94 16.20 -20.39
N TYR A 240 -4.96 15.02 -19.80
CA TYR A 240 -5.48 14.73 -18.47
C TYR A 240 -4.41 13.99 -17.66
N CYS A 241 -3.92 14.62 -16.61
CA CYS A 241 -2.91 14.08 -15.71
C CYS A 241 -3.58 13.49 -14.47
N LEU A 242 -3.49 12.19 -14.28
CA LEU A 242 -4.11 11.47 -13.17
C LEU A 242 -3.05 10.93 -12.20
N PRO A 243 -2.96 11.43 -10.96
CA PRO A 243 -2.20 10.77 -9.91
C PRO A 243 -2.87 9.43 -9.52
N PRO A 244 -2.20 8.26 -9.66
CA PRO A 244 -2.78 6.99 -9.20
C PRO A 244 -2.99 6.94 -7.69
N LEU A 245 -2.26 7.76 -6.95
CA LEU A 245 -2.37 7.90 -5.51
C LEU A 245 -3.64 8.64 -5.08
N LYS A 246 -4.26 9.47 -5.91
CA LYS A 246 -5.43 10.31 -5.57
C LYS A 246 -6.28 9.68 -4.46
N ASP A 247 -6.48 10.42 -3.38
CA ASP A 247 -7.10 9.94 -2.15
C ASP A 247 -8.17 10.92 -1.69
N ARG A 248 -9.15 10.47 -0.94
CA ARG A 248 -10.16 11.34 -0.32
C ARG A 248 -9.88 11.65 1.17
N TYR A 249 -8.79 11.13 1.71
CA TYR A 249 -8.31 11.47 3.05
C TYR A 249 -7.48 12.76 3.00
N VAL A 250 -8.15 13.89 2.84
CA VAL A 250 -7.57 15.21 2.56
C VAL A 250 -6.52 15.63 3.58
N GLU A 251 -6.65 15.22 4.84
CA GLU A 251 -5.67 15.52 5.89
C GLU A 251 -4.29 14.90 5.63
N ASN A 252 -4.24 13.77 4.89
CA ASN A 252 -2.99 13.11 4.52
C ASN A 252 -2.46 13.59 3.17
N HIS A 253 -3.35 13.96 2.24
CA HIS A 253 -3.05 14.31 0.85
C HIS A 253 -3.78 15.60 0.45
N ILE A 254 -3.41 16.71 1.10
CA ILE A 254 -4.09 18.01 0.91
C ILE A 254 -4.02 18.56 -0.52
N TYR A 255 -2.98 18.15 -1.29
CA TYR A 255 -2.79 18.53 -2.69
C TYR A 255 -3.05 17.35 -3.65
N GLN A 256 -3.63 16.25 -3.19
CA GLN A 256 -3.74 15.00 -3.95
C GLN A 256 -2.41 14.51 -4.51
N GLU A 257 -1.32 14.79 -3.79
CA GLU A 257 0.06 14.66 -4.22
C GLU A 257 0.54 13.20 -4.22
N GLY A 258 1.27 12.85 -5.28
CA GLY A 258 1.93 11.56 -5.43
C GLY A 258 3.09 11.60 -6.41
N GLY A 259 4.01 10.66 -6.30
CA GLY A 259 5.25 10.66 -7.08
C GLY A 259 5.10 10.12 -8.52
N MET A 260 3.89 9.84 -9.00
CA MET A 260 3.63 9.29 -10.33
C MET A 260 2.38 9.91 -10.94
N LEU A 261 2.35 10.02 -12.27
CA LEU A 261 1.17 10.39 -13.05
C LEU A 261 0.93 9.41 -14.18
N TYR A 262 -0.34 9.13 -14.45
CA TYR A 262 -0.82 8.65 -15.75
C TYR A 262 -1.24 9.88 -16.57
N VAL A 263 -0.71 10.03 -17.78
CA VAL A 263 -1.06 11.13 -18.66
C VAL A 263 -1.84 10.59 -19.86
N PHE A 264 -3.08 11.09 -20.01
CA PHE A 264 -3.95 10.75 -21.12
C PHE A 264 -3.97 11.94 -22.09
N LEU A 265 -3.52 11.73 -23.33
CA LEU A 265 -3.59 12.74 -24.37
C LEU A 265 -5.00 12.81 -24.93
N LYS A 266 -5.60 14.00 -24.93
CA LYS A 266 -6.87 14.28 -25.60
C LYS A 266 -6.68 14.40 -27.12
N ASP A 267 -5.49 14.86 -27.55
CA ASP A 267 -5.05 14.91 -28.94
C ASP A 267 -3.81 14.02 -29.16
N LYS A 268 -4.03 12.87 -29.78
CA LYS A 268 -2.96 11.89 -30.04
C LYS A 268 -1.90 12.37 -31.03
N SER A 269 -2.18 13.40 -31.84
CA SER A 269 -1.19 13.98 -32.76
C SER A 269 -0.05 14.69 -32.02
N GLN A 270 -0.27 15.04 -30.76
CA GLN A 270 0.73 15.70 -29.89
C GLN A 270 1.70 14.71 -29.23
N ALA A 271 1.57 13.39 -29.45
CA ALA A 271 2.29 12.36 -28.69
C ALA A 271 3.81 12.55 -28.68
N ALA A 272 4.45 12.70 -29.84
CA ALA A 272 5.91 12.87 -29.93
C ALA A 272 6.37 14.17 -29.26
N ALA A 273 5.67 15.28 -29.50
CA ALA A 273 6.00 16.58 -28.93
C ALA A 273 5.83 16.58 -27.40
N PHE A 274 4.77 15.92 -26.90
CA PHE A 274 4.55 15.77 -25.45
C PHE A 274 5.65 14.92 -24.79
N PHE A 275 6.06 13.82 -25.43
CA PHE A 275 7.14 12.99 -24.92
C PHE A 275 8.44 13.78 -24.74
N ASP A 276 8.84 14.52 -25.80
CA ASP A 276 10.05 15.36 -25.77
C ASP A 276 9.93 16.47 -24.73
N PHE A 277 8.77 17.09 -24.58
CA PHE A 277 8.50 18.09 -23.56
C PHE A 277 8.65 17.52 -22.16
N ALA A 278 7.95 16.41 -21.86
CA ALA A 278 7.97 15.79 -20.53
C ALA A 278 9.37 15.26 -20.18
N LYS A 279 10.07 14.64 -21.12
CA LYS A 279 11.43 14.11 -20.92
C LYS A 279 12.45 15.18 -20.56
N ASN A 280 12.29 16.39 -21.08
CA ASN A 280 13.21 17.50 -20.82
C ASN A 280 12.77 18.39 -19.66
N HIS A 281 11.65 18.08 -19.01
CA HIS A 281 11.13 18.89 -17.93
C HIS A 281 11.81 18.55 -16.61
N HIS A 282 12.39 19.54 -15.92
CA HIS A 282 13.22 19.37 -14.72
C HIS A 282 12.53 18.73 -13.51
N HIS A 283 11.19 18.71 -13.45
CA HIS A 283 10.40 18.02 -12.42
C HIS A 283 10.05 16.56 -12.78
N VAL A 284 10.42 16.09 -13.97
CA VAL A 284 10.19 14.73 -14.42
C VAL A 284 11.50 13.96 -14.39
N GLU A 285 11.61 12.98 -13.52
CA GLU A 285 12.78 12.09 -13.46
C GLU A 285 12.73 11.04 -14.58
N GLN A 286 11.56 10.51 -14.86
CA GLN A 286 11.35 9.52 -15.92
C GLN A 286 9.99 9.72 -16.59
N VAL A 287 9.96 9.59 -17.91
CA VAL A 287 8.74 9.47 -18.70
C VAL A 287 8.83 8.21 -19.54
N LEU A 288 7.77 7.41 -19.54
CA LEU A 288 7.68 6.18 -20.32
C LEU A 288 6.40 6.18 -21.16
N PRO A 289 6.49 5.77 -22.44
CA PRO A 289 5.29 5.38 -23.18
C PRO A 289 4.56 4.24 -22.49
N LYS A 290 3.27 4.16 -22.68
CA LYS A 290 2.37 3.19 -22.05
C LYS A 290 2.84 1.74 -22.17
N GLU A 291 3.25 1.33 -23.36
CA GLU A 291 3.69 -0.03 -23.64
C GLU A 291 4.97 -0.38 -22.89
N GLU A 292 5.93 0.54 -22.85
CA GLU A 292 7.18 0.38 -22.13
C GLU A 292 6.95 0.35 -20.59
N ALA A 293 6.10 1.23 -20.08
CA ALA A 293 5.73 1.23 -18.66
C ALA A 293 5.00 -0.07 -18.26
N ALA A 294 4.12 -0.58 -19.14
CA ALA A 294 3.42 -1.84 -18.93
C ALA A 294 4.38 -3.02 -18.85
N GLU A 295 5.36 -3.09 -19.75
CA GLU A 295 6.37 -4.16 -19.77
C GLU A 295 7.28 -4.10 -18.54
N ILE A 296 7.85 -2.93 -18.22
CA ILE A 296 8.84 -2.78 -17.13
C ILE A 296 8.19 -2.99 -15.76
N TYR A 297 6.98 -2.48 -15.56
CA TYR A 297 6.33 -2.45 -14.24
C TYR A 297 5.13 -3.40 -14.11
N HIS A 298 4.92 -4.26 -15.12
CA HIS A 298 3.80 -5.22 -15.12
C HIS A 298 2.43 -4.54 -14.92
N LEU A 299 2.20 -3.44 -15.65
CA LEU A 299 0.96 -2.69 -15.60
C LEU A 299 0.00 -3.13 -16.71
N PRO A 300 -1.32 -3.12 -16.48
CA PRO A 300 -2.28 -3.41 -17.54
C PRO A 300 -2.39 -2.21 -18.49
N ALA A 301 -1.78 -2.29 -19.68
CA ALA A 301 -1.71 -1.19 -20.66
C ALA A 301 -3.08 -0.55 -20.98
N GLY A 302 -4.16 -1.33 -20.96
CA GLY A 302 -5.52 -0.83 -21.19
C GLY A 302 -6.14 0.00 -20.05
N ARG A 303 -5.42 0.16 -18.93
CA ARG A 303 -5.92 0.88 -17.73
C ARG A 303 -5.03 2.04 -17.28
N ILE A 304 -3.92 2.29 -17.97
CA ILE A 304 -2.98 3.38 -17.71
C ILE A 304 -3.01 4.42 -18.83
N GLY A 305 -2.44 5.60 -18.57
CA GLY A 305 -2.38 6.69 -19.55
C GLY A 305 -1.45 6.38 -20.73
N ASP A 306 -1.46 7.24 -21.75
CA ASP A 306 -0.56 7.14 -22.91
C ASP A 306 0.91 7.26 -22.49
N TYR A 307 1.16 7.99 -21.41
CA TYR A 307 2.46 8.12 -20.77
C TYR A 307 2.35 7.93 -19.26
N VAL A 308 3.45 7.44 -18.68
CA VAL A 308 3.66 7.33 -17.24
C VAL A 308 4.84 8.22 -16.87
N LEU A 309 4.62 9.15 -15.96
CA LEU A 309 5.63 10.07 -15.46
C LEU A 309 5.96 9.75 -14.01
N PHE A 310 7.24 9.83 -13.67
CA PHE A 310 7.73 9.77 -12.28
C PHE A 310 8.41 11.07 -11.91
N SER A 311 8.13 11.55 -10.71
CA SER A 311 8.83 12.68 -10.11
C SER A 311 10.13 12.23 -9.45
N GLY A 312 11.05 13.18 -9.25
CA GLY A 312 12.26 12.94 -8.45
C GLY A 312 11.94 12.70 -6.97
N LYS A 313 12.97 12.27 -6.23
CA LYS A 313 12.84 11.89 -4.81
C LYS A 313 12.20 12.97 -3.95
N ASP A 314 12.59 14.22 -4.17
CA ASP A 314 12.20 15.35 -3.31
C ASP A 314 10.96 16.11 -3.83
N SER A 315 10.34 15.62 -4.91
CA SER A 315 9.15 16.23 -5.51
C SER A 315 8.00 15.23 -5.61
N ALA A 316 6.78 15.76 -5.75
CA ALA A 316 5.59 15.02 -6.08
C ALA A 316 4.72 15.83 -7.03
N PHE A 317 3.89 15.17 -7.81
CA PHE A 317 2.85 15.80 -8.60
C PHE A 317 1.61 16.01 -7.74
N GLY A 318 0.93 17.15 -7.91
CA GLY A 318 -0.26 17.44 -7.11
C GLY A 318 -1.09 18.60 -7.65
N GLU A 319 -2.26 18.80 -7.05
CA GLU A 319 -3.24 19.84 -7.41
C GLU A 319 -2.95 21.12 -6.60
N VAL A 320 -1.93 21.88 -6.99
CA VAL A 320 -1.57 23.14 -6.35
C VAL A 320 -1.92 24.33 -7.24
N GLU A 321 -2.08 25.52 -6.64
CA GLU A 321 -2.25 26.74 -7.39
C GLU A 321 -0.95 27.10 -8.14
N GLY A 322 -1.07 27.44 -9.41
CA GLY A 322 0.06 27.73 -10.29
C GLY A 322 0.76 26.46 -10.80
N GLU A 323 2.06 26.52 -10.98
CA GLU A 323 2.86 25.41 -11.55
C GLU A 323 3.50 24.54 -10.47
N CYS A 324 3.96 25.13 -9.38
CA CYS A 324 4.52 24.40 -8.24
C CYS A 324 4.50 25.24 -6.97
N ILE A 325 4.60 24.55 -5.83
CA ILE A 325 4.84 25.17 -4.52
C ILE A 325 6.02 24.47 -3.83
N THR A 326 6.69 25.23 -2.94
CA THR A 326 7.65 24.66 -2.00
C THR A 326 6.95 24.37 -0.67
N THR A 327 7.23 23.23 -0.06
CA THR A 327 6.67 22.81 1.22
C THR A 327 7.71 22.09 2.07
N ASP A 328 7.58 22.17 3.38
CA ASP A 328 8.37 21.42 4.36
C ASP A 328 7.52 20.38 5.11
N ALA A 329 6.21 20.37 4.85
CA ALA A 329 5.23 19.57 5.57
C ALA A 329 4.77 18.30 4.82
N SER A 330 4.98 18.20 3.50
CA SER A 330 4.49 17.07 2.72
C SER A 330 5.39 15.84 2.84
N ARG A 331 4.79 14.73 3.21
CA ARG A 331 5.38 13.39 3.12
C ARG A 331 4.41 12.52 2.35
N THR A 332 4.88 11.94 1.25
CA THR A 332 4.01 11.14 0.38
C THR A 332 4.81 10.04 -0.33
N HIS A 333 4.15 9.31 -1.20
CA HIS A 333 4.63 8.12 -1.89
C HIS A 333 4.15 8.08 -3.35
N GLY A 334 4.24 6.94 -4.01
CA GLY A 334 3.77 6.76 -5.39
C GLY A 334 4.88 6.76 -6.43
N SER A 335 6.10 7.22 -6.10
CA SER A 335 7.24 7.24 -7.01
C SER A 335 8.06 5.94 -6.98
N LEU A 336 9.17 5.92 -7.70
CA LEU A 336 10.15 4.83 -7.65
C LEU A 336 10.96 4.83 -6.35
N HIS A 337 10.97 5.94 -5.61
CA HIS A 337 11.76 6.15 -4.41
C HIS A 337 11.09 5.62 -3.13
N GLU A 338 9.81 5.30 -3.16
CA GLU A 338 9.06 4.69 -2.06
C GLU A 338 8.80 3.19 -2.28
N ARG A 339 9.56 2.55 -3.19
CA ARG A 339 9.43 1.12 -3.48
C ARG A 339 10.12 0.22 -2.47
N ASP A 340 11.20 0.70 -1.82
CA ASP A 340 11.90 -0.06 -0.78
C ASP A 340 11.03 -0.19 0.45
N ILE A 341 10.76 -1.43 0.86
CA ILE A 341 9.93 -1.77 2.01
C ILE A 341 10.58 -2.87 2.86
N PRO A 342 10.27 -2.95 4.16
CA PRO A 342 10.75 -4.04 4.99
C PRO A 342 10.00 -5.35 4.70
N LEU A 343 10.69 -6.47 4.85
CA LEU A 343 10.10 -7.78 5.05
C LEU A 343 10.73 -8.43 6.27
N VAL A 344 9.92 -8.80 7.23
CA VAL A 344 10.25 -9.75 8.28
C VAL A 344 9.41 -11.00 8.08
N ALA A 345 10.04 -12.15 8.09
CA ALA A 345 9.37 -13.45 8.01
C ALA A 345 9.80 -14.34 9.18
N LEU A 346 8.83 -14.79 9.98
CA LEU A 346 9.00 -15.74 11.07
C LEU A 346 8.35 -17.07 10.66
N ASN A 347 9.04 -18.18 10.83
CA ASN A 347 8.64 -19.52 10.35
C ASN A 347 8.25 -19.51 8.85
N PRO A 348 9.06 -18.94 7.94
CA PRO A 348 8.66 -18.70 6.55
C PRO A 348 8.46 -19.99 5.75
N ALA A 349 7.52 -19.98 4.81
CA ALA A 349 7.24 -21.10 3.90
C ALA A 349 8.38 -21.36 2.88
N ALA A 350 9.24 -20.38 2.62
CA ALA A 350 10.33 -20.48 1.68
C ALA A 350 11.58 -19.77 2.20
N SER A 351 12.73 -20.05 1.58
CA SER A 351 13.99 -19.41 1.90
C SER A 351 14.03 -17.94 1.46
N GLU A 352 14.86 -17.14 2.12
CA GLU A 352 14.92 -15.68 2.03
C GLU A 352 15.05 -15.15 0.59
N GLU A 353 15.85 -15.81 -0.25
CA GLU A 353 16.10 -15.38 -1.63
C GLU A 353 14.87 -15.47 -2.55
N LYS A 354 13.81 -16.17 -2.12
CA LYS A 354 12.56 -16.31 -2.87
C LYS A 354 11.64 -15.09 -2.76
N TYR A 355 11.94 -14.16 -1.86
CA TYR A 355 11.14 -12.95 -1.63
C TYR A 355 11.88 -11.74 -2.15
N LEU A 356 11.49 -11.25 -3.32
CA LEU A 356 12.03 -10.05 -3.96
C LEU A 356 11.02 -8.91 -3.94
N TYR A 357 9.73 -9.25 -3.98
CA TYR A 357 8.61 -8.31 -3.98
C TYR A 357 7.59 -8.70 -2.91
N ASN A 358 6.80 -7.74 -2.45
CA ASN A 358 5.76 -7.97 -1.46
C ASN A 358 4.71 -9.02 -1.90
N LYS A 359 4.41 -9.12 -3.20
CA LYS A 359 3.54 -10.17 -3.75
C LYS A 359 4.08 -11.59 -3.56
N ASP A 360 5.39 -11.73 -3.41
CA ASP A 360 6.01 -13.05 -3.27
C ASP A 360 5.62 -13.73 -1.97
N ILE A 361 5.17 -12.99 -0.97
CA ILE A 361 4.68 -13.53 0.30
C ILE A 361 3.59 -14.57 0.02
N VAL A 362 2.52 -14.16 -0.62
CA VAL A 362 1.37 -15.04 -0.93
C VAL A 362 1.68 -16.02 -2.07
N ALA A 363 2.54 -15.64 -3.02
CA ALA A 363 2.95 -16.54 -4.10
C ALA A 363 3.75 -17.76 -3.62
N ARG A 364 4.30 -17.75 -2.39
CA ARG A 364 5.07 -18.85 -1.80
C ARG A 364 4.30 -19.67 -0.78
N LEU A 365 3.09 -19.24 -0.39
CA LEU A 365 2.25 -20.01 0.52
C LEU A 365 1.62 -21.20 -0.19
N SER A 366 1.64 -22.36 0.48
CA SER A 366 0.91 -23.57 0.08
C SER A 366 -0.43 -23.60 0.82
N LEU A 367 -1.54 -23.73 0.10
CA LEU A 367 -2.90 -23.85 0.65
C LEU A 367 -3.37 -25.29 0.61
#